data_9744b9408ec142519f71322215327aa0
#
_entry.id   9744b9408ec142519f71322215327aa0
#
_cell.length_a   1.000
_cell.length_b   1.000
_cell.length_c   1.000
_cell.angle_alpha   90.00
_cell.angle_beta   90.00
_cell.angle_gamma   90.00
#
_symmetry.space_group_name_H-M   'P 1'
#
loop_
_entity.id
_entity.type
_entity.pdbx_description
1 polymer ?
#
loop_
_entity_poly.entity_id
_entity_poly.type
_entity_poly.pdbx_seq_one_letter_code
_entity_poly.pdbx_strand_id
1 'polypeptide(L)'
;MSYLYETHMHTCYGSACGISTGKEHVRFYKDQGYTGIIITDHFFGGNTRVPRDLPWEERIDLFYRGYEDALEEGLKVGLDVFFGLEQNFGFDEYLIYGLEKDYLKAHPEMEHWTRRQQLEEVHRAGGAVIQAHPFRMRGYMDLIRVAEQFADGVEAANAGNEQVDDARAYAYARAKGLLMTAGSDNHHSPAKAVFGVELEEKLTCIQDYVRIILTGGPIGLHVPPERFIMPEWQRDERHIAYWLNEREERVLLEEGPWT
;
A
#
# COMPACT_ATOMS: atom_id res chain seq x y z
N MET A 1 13.21 -21.73 0.68
CA MET A 1 13.66 -20.39 1.13
C MET A 1 12.55 -19.44 0.71
N SER A 2 12.11 -18.58 1.61
CA SER A 2 11.17 -17.49 1.26
C SER A 2 11.96 -16.23 0.91
N TYR A 3 11.36 -15.39 0.08
CA TYR A 3 11.88 -14.09 -0.32
C TYR A 3 11.03 -13.01 0.33
N LEU A 4 11.66 -12.13 1.10
CA LEU A 4 10.98 -11.11 1.89
C LEU A 4 10.96 -9.76 1.16
N TYR A 5 9.76 -9.20 0.99
CA TYR A 5 9.56 -7.92 0.33
C TYR A 5 8.76 -6.95 1.20
N GLU A 6 9.25 -5.71 1.28
CA GLU A 6 8.48 -4.57 1.75
C GLU A 6 7.58 -4.06 0.61
N THR A 7 6.29 -3.91 0.87
CA THR A 7 5.33 -3.57 -0.18
C THR A 7 4.68 -2.19 -0.05
N HIS A 8 4.96 -1.47 1.05
CA HIS A 8 4.34 -0.18 1.33
C HIS A 8 5.32 0.77 2.03
N MET A 9 5.86 1.75 1.29
CA MET A 9 6.79 2.73 1.86
C MET A 9 6.83 4.06 1.09
N HIS A 10 7.29 5.11 1.78
CA HIS A 10 7.25 6.48 1.32
C HIS A 10 8.60 7.16 1.40
N THR A 11 8.99 7.82 0.32
CA THR A 11 10.22 8.60 0.26
C THR A 11 9.97 10.09 0.47
N CYS A 12 11.02 10.83 0.81
CA CYS A 12 10.95 12.29 0.90
C CYS A 12 10.81 12.99 -0.46
N TYR A 13 10.85 12.27 -1.57
CA TYR A 13 10.71 12.83 -2.92
C TYR A 13 9.25 12.87 -3.36
N GLY A 14 8.50 11.78 -3.21
CA GLY A 14 7.12 11.67 -3.66
C GLY A 14 6.11 12.05 -2.57
N SER A 15 6.38 11.72 -1.30
CA SER A 15 5.44 11.91 -0.18
C SER A 15 5.85 13.09 0.70
N ALA A 16 4.90 13.99 1.03
CA ALA A 16 5.16 15.16 1.86
C ALA A 16 5.48 14.79 3.32
N CYS A 17 4.97 13.64 3.79
CA CYS A 17 5.26 13.04 5.09
C CYS A 17 6.53 12.18 5.09
N GLY A 18 7.09 11.82 3.92
CA GLY A 18 8.33 11.09 3.81
C GLY A 18 9.52 11.89 4.32
N ILE A 19 10.39 11.25 5.09
CA ILE A 19 11.60 11.85 5.69
C ILE A 19 12.85 11.31 5.04
N SER A 20 12.93 9.99 4.83
CA SER A 20 14.11 9.35 4.27
C SER A 20 14.07 9.31 2.73
N THR A 21 15.26 9.33 2.15
CA THR A 21 15.48 9.12 0.72
C THR A 21 15.27 7.64 0.35
N GLY A 22 15.09 7.35 -0.93
CA GLY A 22 15.07 5.98 -1.43
C GLY A 22 16.35 5.20 -1.07
N LYS A 23 17.51 5.83 -1.16
CA LYS A 23 18.82 5.25 -0.79
C LYS A 23 18.92 4.86 0.69
N GLU A 24 18.41 5.70 1.58
CA GLU A 24 18.39 5.40 3.02
C GLU A 24 17.49 4.21 3.33
N HIS A 25 16.33 4.12 2.70
CA HIS A 25 15.45 2.95 2.81
C HIS A 25 16.13 1.67 2.29
N VAL A 26 16.73 1.71 1.13
CA VAL A 26 17.44 0.56 0.53
C VAL A 26 18.51 0.00 1.48
N ARG A 27 19.35 0.86 2.05
CA ARG A 27 20.39 0.41 3.00
C ARG A 27 19.79 -0.22 4.24
N PHE A 28 18.79 0.44 4.81
CA PHE A 28 18.11 -0.05 6.00
C PHE A 28 17.46 -1.43 5.76
N TYR A 29 16.66 -1.59 4.71
CA TYR A 29 15.98 -2.87 4.43
C TYR A 29 16.96 -3.98 4.02
N LYS A 30 18.07 -3.63 3.38
CA LYS A 30 19.16 -4.58 3.12
C LYS A 30 19.73 -5.12 4.43
N ASP A 31 19.99 -4.26 5.40
CA ASP A 31 20.52 -4.64 6.72
C ASP A 31 19.48 -5.45 7.54
N GLN A 32 18.17 -5.26 7.29
CA GLN A 32 17.10 -6.07 7.88
C GLN A 32 16.92 -7.44 7.19
N GLY A 33 17.67 -7.73 6.13
CA GLY A 33 17.62 -9.02 5.44
C GLY A 33 16.50 -9.15 4.40
N TYR A 34 15.87 -8.04 3.98
CA TYR A 34 14.90 -8.05 2.90
C TYR A 34 15.54 -8.39 1.56
N THR A 35 14.78 -9.06 0.70
CA THR A 35 15.14 -9.36 -0.69
C THR A 35 14.92 -8.13 -1.56
N GLY A 36 13.85 -7.38 -1.31
CA GLY A 36 13.52 -6.18 -2.06
C GLY A 36 12.47 -5.30 -1.38
N ILE A 37 12.25 -4.15 -1.99
CA ILE A 37 11.28 -3.14 -1.56
C ILE A 37 10.48 -2.64 -2.75
N ILE A 38 9.24 -2.21 -2.51
CA ILE A 38 8.39 -1.52 -3.49
C ILE A 38 8.14 -0.10 -2.99
N ILE A 39 8.57 0.91 -3.74
CA ILE A 39 8.32 2.31 -3.42
C ILE A 39 6.89 2.65 -3.83
N THR A 40 6.08 3.14 -2.88
CA THR A 40 4.65 3.43 -3.05
C THR A 40 4.31 4.84 -2.55
N ASP A 41 5.06 5.83 -2.99
CA ASP A 41 4.81 7.22 -2.60
C ASP A 41 3.36 7.65 -2.83
N HIS A 42 2.85 8.61 -2.02
CA HIS A 42 1.52 9.19 -2.17
C HIS A 42 1.37 9.88 -3.53
N PHE A 43 0.43 9.37 -4.32
CA PHE A 43 0.08 9.96 -5.61
C PHE A 43 -0.71 11.26 -5.43
N PHE A 44 -1.09 11.89 -6.51
CA PHE A 44 -1.57 13.28 -6.52
C PHE A 44 -2.90 13.52 -5.81
N GLY A 45 -3.70 12.49 -5.55
CA GLY A 45 -4.89 12.55 -4.68
C GLY A 45 -4.56 12.58 -3.18
N GLY A 46 -3.35 12.15 -2.81
CA GLY A 46 -2.89 12.03 -1.42
C GLY A 46 -1.95 13.14 -0.95
N ASN A 47 -1.19 12.83 0.09
CA ASN A 47 -0.22 13.73 0.72
C ASN A 47 1.11 13.76 -0.08
N THR A 48 1.02 14.08 -1.37
CA THR A 48 2.17 14.19 -2.28
C THR A 48 3.01 15.43 -1.98
N ARG A 49 4.32 15.31 -2.20
CA ARG A 49 5.25 16.44 -2.20
C ARG A 49 5.34 17.15 -3.56
N VAL A 50 4.88 16.49 -4.61
CA VAL A 50 4.98 17.02 -5.97
C VAL A 50 4.07 18.25 -6.13
N PRO A 51 4.58 19.40 -6.59
CA PRO A 51 3.77 20.61 -6.82
C PRO A 51 2.65 20.33 -7.83
N ARG A 52 1.44 20.78 -7.51
CA ARG A 52 0.24 20.51 -8.31
C ARG A 52 0.08 21.45 -9.53
N ASP A 53 0.78 22.56 -9.55
CA ASP A 53 0.75 23.60 -10.58
C ASP A 53 1.70 23.33 -11.77
N LEU A 54 2.49 22.27 -11.70
CA LEU A 54 3.37 21.84 -12.78
C LEU A 54 2.58 21.06 -13.87
N PRO A 55 3.08 21.07 -15.13
CA PRO A 55 2.59 20.19 -16.18
C PRO A 55 2.61 18.73 -15.75
N TRP A 56 1.61 17.95 -16.21
CA TRP A 56 1.44 16.55 -15.80
C TRP A 56 2.69 15.71 -15.95
N GLU A 57 3.36 15.75 -17.09
CA GLU A 57 4.56 14.97 -17.35
C GLU A 57 5.70 15.32 -16.38
N GLU A 58 5.87 16.60 -16.05
CA GLU A 58 6.88 17.05 -15.07
C GLU A 58 6.54 16.55 -13.66
N ARG A 59 5.25 16.52 -13.31
CA ARG A 59 4.79 15.94 -12.03
C ARG A 59 5.14 14.47 -11.93
N ILE A 60 4.94 13.70 -13.00
CA ILE A 60 5.30 12.28 -13.05
C ILE A 60 6.82 12.11 -12.94
N ASP A 61 7.61 12.94 -13.62
CA ASP A 61 9.08 12.87 -13.51
C ASP A 61 9.57 13.15 -12.08
N LEU A 62 8.97 14.11 -11.39
CA LEU A 62 9.28 14.40 -9.99
C LEU A 62 8.84 13.27 -9.04
N PHE A 63 7.66 12.70 -9.28
CA PHE A 63 7.11 11.61 -8.51
C PHE A 63 8.00 10.34 -8.56
N TYR A 64 8.54 10.04 -9.72
CA TYR A 64 9.40 8.89 -9.94
C TYR A 64 10.78 8.97 -9.25
N ARG A 65 11.20 10.16 -8.81
CA ARG A 65 12.55 10.36 -8.22
C ARG A 65 12.82 9.49 -7.01
N GLY A 66 11.81 9.23 -6.18
CA GLY A 66 11.96 8.36 -5.00
C GLY A 66 12.35 6.95 -5.39
N TYR A 67 11.65 6.41 -6.38
CA TYR A 67 11.96 5.11 -6.95
C TYR A 67 13.32 5.08 -7.65
N GLU A 68 13.62 6.07 -8.49
CA GLU A 68 14.89 6.15 -9.23
C GLU A 68 16.09 6.24 -8.27
N ASP A 69 15.97 7.01 -7.18
CA ASP A 69 16.97 7.11 -6.13
C ASP A 69 17.17 5.78 -5.40
N ALA A 70 16.11 5.08 -5.07
CA ALA A 70 16.15 3.75 -4.46
C ALA A 70 16.76 2.71 -5.41
N LEU A 71 16.34 2.69 -6.68
CA LEU A 71 16.82 1.75 -7.69
C LEU A 71 18.33 1.88 -7.90
N GLU A 72 18.84 3.11 -8.01
CA GLU A 72 20.28 3.35 -8.13
C GLU A 72 21.09 2.71 -6.99
N GLU A 73 20.61 2.83 -5.77
CA GLU A 73 21.28 2.25 -4.60
C GLU A 73 21.05 0.73 -4.51
N GLY A 74 19.85 0.26 -4.82
CA GLY A 74 19.52 -1.17 -4.84
C GLY A 74 20.45 -1.97 -5.76
N LEU A 75 20.74 -1.43 -6.94
CA LEU A 75 21.70 -2.03 -7.89
C LEU A 75 23.11 -2.14 -7.31
N LYS A 76 23.53 -1.21 -6.46
CA LYS A 76 24.87 -1.21 -5.83
C LYS A 76 24.99 -2.25 -4.72
N VAL A 77 23.93 -2.37 -3.89
CA VAL A 77 23.99 -3.22 -2.69
C VAL A 77 23.32 -4.57 -2.87
N GLY A 78 22.70 -4.82 -4.04
CA GLY A 78 22.02 -6.08 -4.36
C GLY A 78 20.72 -6.24 -3.57
N LEU A 79 19.87 -5.20 -3.53
CA LEU A 79 18.49 -5.22 -3.07
C LEU A 79 17.58 -4.97 -4.26
N ASP A 80 16.57 -5.80 -4.46
CA ASP A 80 15.59 -5.58 -5.52
C ASP A 80 14.73 -4.35 -5.20
N VAL A 81 14.49 -3.49 -6.19
CA VAL A 81 13.66 -2.28 -6.00
C VAL A 81 12.62 -2.23 -7.12
N PHE A 82 11.35 -2.12 -6.74
CA PHE A 82 10.23 -2.02 -7.66
C PHE A 82 9.43 -0.74 -7.43
N PHE A 83 8.65 -0.38 -8.41
CA PHE A 83 7.77 0.78 -8.39
C PHE A 83 6.32 0.36 -8.13
N GLY A 84 5.64 1.14 -7.31
CA GLY A 84 4.20 1.22 -7.11
C GLY A 84 3.81 2.63 -6.76
N LEU A 85 2.57 2.84 -6.39
CA LEU A 85 2.08 4.14 -5.89
C LEU A 85 0.93 3.92 -4.90
N GLU A 86 0.69 4.91 -4.04
CA GLU A 86 -0.47 4.93 -3.17
C GLU A 86 -1.44 6.04 -3.57
N GLN A 87 -2.64 5.67 -4.02
CA GLN A 87 -3.71 6.59 -4.38
C GLN A 87 -4.70 6.75 -3.23
N ASN A 88 -5.12 8.00 -2.98
CA ASN A 88 -6.03 8.37 -1.89
C ASN A 88 -7.39 8.85 -2.43
N PHE A 89 -8.46 8.38 -1.79
CA PHE A 89 -9.85 8.78 -2.06
C PHE A 89 -10.50 9.42 -0.82
N GLY A 90 -9.82 10.37 -0.22
CA GLY A 90 -10.23 11.01 1.01
C GLY A 90 -9.61 10.32 2.23
N PHE A 91 -10.20 9.25 2.76
CA PHE A 91 -9.67 8.55 3.94
C PHE A 91 -9.40 7.06 3.71
N ASP A 92 -9.65 6.55 2.52
CA ASP A 92 -9.27 5.21 2.09
C ASP A 92 -8.20 5.30 0.99
N GLU A 93 -7.20 4.46 1.09
CA GLU A 93 -5.99 4.48 0.28
C GLU A 93 -5.78 3.13 -0.39
N TYR A 94 -5.12 3.17 -1.55
CA TYR A 94 -4.93 1.99 -2.40
C TYR A 94 -3.52 1.94 -2.94
N LEU A 95 -2.85 0.81 -2.71
CA LEU A 95 -1.56 0.50 -3.31
C LEU A 95 -1.78 -0.05 -4.71
N ILE A 96 -1.14 0.56 -5.68
CA ILE A 96 -1.23 0.18 -7.09
C ILE A 96 0.14 -0.31 -7.54
N TYR A 97 0.16 -1.50 -8.13
CA TYR A 97 1.37 -2.12 -8.65
C TYR A 97 1.23 -2.42 -10.13
N GLY A 98 2.35 -2.38 -10.87
CA GLY A 98 2.40 -2.80 -12.26
C GLY A 98 2.18 -1.70 -13.30
N LEU A 99 1.94 -0.46 -12.88
CA LEU A 99 1.93 0.69 -13.78
C LEU A 99 3.35 1.24 -13.97
N GLU A 100 3.70 1.59 -15.18
CA GLU A 100 5.02 2.13 -15.52
C GLU A 100 4.95 3.65 -15.77
N LYS A 101 6.11 4.30 -15.76
CA LYS A 101 6.25 5.77 -15.92
C LYS A 101 5.55 6.29 -17.17
N ASP A 102 5.71 5.60 -18.30
CA ASP A 102 5.11 6.01 -19.57
C ASP A 102 3.59 5.90 -19.55
N TYR A 103 3.04 4.88 -18.88
CA TYR A 103 1.61 4.75 -18.66
C TYR A 103 1.10 5.96 -17.84
N LEU A 104 1.76 6.27 -16.72
CA LEU A 104 1.35 7.40 -15.88
C LEU A 104 1.38 8.74 -16.64
N LYS A 105 2.42 8.95 -17.48
CA LYS A 105 2.50 10.15 -18.33
C LYS A 105 1.37 10.26 -19.34
N ALA A 106 0.95 9.12 -19.91
CA ALA A 106 -0.10 9.07 -20.91
C ALA A 106 -1.54 9.24 -20.35
N HIS A 107 -1.72 9.12 -19.02
CA HIS A 107 -3.05 9.05 -18.38
C HIS A 107 -3.27 10.12 -17.30
N PRO A 108 -3.30 11.41 -17.64
CA PRO A 108 -3.54 12.49 -16.67
C PRO A 108 -4.93 12.41 -16.01
N GLU A 109 -5.89 11.73 -16.60
CA GLU A 109 -7.22 11.48 -16.05
C GLU A 109 -7.22 10.62 -14.78
N MET A 110 -6.13 9.93 -14.46
CA MET A 110 -5.95 9.18 -13.21
C MET A 110 -6.24 10.03 -11.96
N GLU A 111 -5.99 11.34 -12.05
CA GLU A 111 -6.22 12.26 -10.93
C GLU A 111 -7.72 12.39 -10.58
N HIS A 112 -8.60 11.97 -11.48
CA HIS A 112 -10.06 12.12 -11.38
C HIS A 112 -10.82 10.79 -11.44
N TRP A 113 -10.12 9.66 -11.45
CA TRP A 113 -10.79 8.36 -11.44
C TRP A 113 -11.62 8.17 -10.18
N THR A 114 -12.75 7.50 -10.33
CA THR A 114 -13.44 6.84 -9.22
C THR A 114 -12.68 5.57 -8.85
N ARG A 115 -12.99 4.97 -7.69
CA ARG A 115 -12.38 3.70 -7.27
C ARG A 115 -12.60 2.59 -8.29
N ARG A 116 -13.82 2.54 -8.86
CA ARG A 116 -14.16 1.58 -9.93
C ARG A 116 -13.31 1.81 -11.18
N GLN A 117 -13.23 3.05 -11.65
CA GLN A 117 -12.39 3.38 -12.81
C GLN A 117 -10.92 3.04 -12.54
N GLN A 118 -10.42 3.33 -11.34
CA GLN A 118 -9.08 2.94 -10.94
C GLN A 118 -8.86 1.43 -11.10
N LEU A 119 -9.72 0.59 -10.51
CA LEU A 119 -9.57 -0.87 -10.60
C LEU A 119 -9.61 -1.34 -12.07
N GLU A 120 -10.60 -0.87 -12.84
CA GLU A 120 -10.79 -1.28 -14.23
C GLU A 120 -9.62 -0.86 -15.13
N GLU A 121 -9.11 0.37 -14.98
CA GLU A 121 -8.01 0.88 -15.79
C GLU A 121 -6.66 0.26 -15.37
N VAL A 122 -6.43 0.06 -14.08
CA VAL A 122 -5.24 -0.63 -13.58
C VAL A 122 -5.20 -2.07 -14.10
N HIS A 123 -6.32 -2.81 -14.05
CA HIS A 123 -6.41 -4.17 -14.63
C HIS A 123 -6.18 -4.14 -16.14
N ARG A 124 -6.73 -3.18 -16.86
CA ARG A 124 -6.51 -3.05 -18.32
C ARG A 124 -5.05 -2.80 -18.66
N ALA A 125 -4.33 -2.10 -17.80
CA ALA A 125 -2.89 -1.88 -17.91
C ALA A 125 -2.04 -3.07 -17.44
N GLY A 126 -2.66 -4.13 -16.91
CA GLY A 126 -1.96 -5.31 -16.37
C GLY A 126 -1.39 -5.10 -14.97
N GLY A 127 -1.97 -4.20 -14.19
CA GLY A 127 -1.63 -3.94 -12.79
C GLY A 127 -2.57 -4.62 -11.79
N ALA A 128 -2.32 -4.40 -10.50
CA ALA A 128 -3.15 -4.86 -9.38
C ALA A 128 -3.33 -3.76 -8.34
N VAL A 129 -4.41 -3.86 -7.57
CA VAL A 129 -4.83 -2.88 -6.55
C VAL A 129 -5.02 -3.57 -5.20
N ILE A 130 -4.40 -3.04 -4.14
CA ILE A 130 -4.60 -3.50 -2.75
C ILE A 130 -5.17 -2.34 -1.94
N GLN A 131 -6.26 -2.55 -1.21
CA GLN A 131 -6.71 -1.53 -0.26
C GLN A 131 -5.73 -1.48 0.92
N ALA A 132 -5.08 -0.34 1.10
CA ALA A 132 -4.13 -0.10 2.18
C ALA A 132 -4.86 0.04 3.53
N HIS A 133 -4.30 -0.53 4.59
CA HIS A 133 -4.69 -0.37 6.01
C HIS A 133 -6.19 -0.06 6.25
N PRO A 134 -7.14 -0.92 5.81
CA PRO A 134 -8.57 -0.60 5.66
C PRO A 134 -9.30 -0.23 6.95
N PHE A 135 -8.77 -0.60 8.12
CA PHE A 135 -9.38 -0.28 9.44
C PHE A 135 -8.62 0.79 10.23
N ARG A 136 -7.57 1.38 9.61
CA ARG A 136 -6.80 2.46 10.25
C ARG A 136 -7.71 3.61 10.67
N MET A 137 -7.54 4.08 11.92
CA MET A 137 -8.15 5.30 12.40
C MET A 137 -7.08 6.26 12.93
N ARG A 138 -7.14 7.49 12.48
CA ARG A 138 -6.26 8.60 12.90
C ARG A 138 -7.09 9.81 13.27
N GLY A 139 -6.51 10.71 14.06
CA GLY A 139 -7.20 11.90 14.56
C GLY A 139 -7.68 12.87 13.47
N TYR A 140 -7.18 12.76 12.25
CA TYR A 140 -7.60 13.55 11.09
C TYR A 140 -8.64 12.85 10.21
N MET A 141 -9.00 11.60 10.51
CA MET A 141 -9.98 10.82 9.76
C MET A 141 -11.36 10.94 10.40
N ASP A 142 -12.38 11.12 9.57
CA ASP A 142 -13.76 11.23 10.01
C ASP A 142 -14.44 9.86 10.19
N LEU A 143 -14.01 8.87 9.39
CA LEU A 143 -14.60 7.53 9.38
C LEU A 143 -13.69 6.50 8.71
N ILE A 144 -13.95 5.23 9.02
CA ILE A 144 -13.31 4.08 8.39
C ILE A 144 -14.15 3.64 7.18
N ARG A 145 -13.50 3.42 6.04
CA ARG A 145 -14.13 2.86 4.83
C ARG A 145 -13.44 1.57 4.42
N VAL A 146 -14.24 0.53 4.28
CA VAL A 146 -13.80 -0.76 3.72
C VAL A 146 -14.44 -0.89 2.34
N ALA A 147 -13.65 -1.17 1.33
CA ALA A 147 -14.07 -1.10 -0.06
C ALA A 147 -13.35 -2.15 -0.91
N GLU A 148 -13.32 -3.39 -0.41
CA GLU A 148 -12.63 -4.52 -1.01
C GLU A 148 -13.10 -4.86 -2.43
N GLN A 149 -14.32 -4.47 -2.81
CA GLN A 149 -14.83 -4.65 -4.17
C GLN A 149 -14.16 -3.75 -5.22
N PHE A 150 -13.34 -2.80 -4.78
CA PHE A 150 -12.52 -1.95 -5.63
C PHE A 150 -11.02 -2.27 -5.52
N ALA A 151 -10.69 -3.47 -5.02
CA ALA A 151 -9.33 -3.95 -4.87
C ALA A 151 -9.24 -5.46 -5.09
N ASP A 152 -8.04 -5.96 -5.37
CA ASP A 152 -7.75 -7.38 -5.53
C ASP A 152 -7.45 -8.08 -4.19
N GLY A 153 -7.23 -7.29 -3.15
CA GLY A 153 -6.95 -7.74 -1.81
C GLY A 153 -6.83 -6.56 -0.84
N VAL A 154 -6.45 -6.87 0.39
CA VAL A 154 -6.32 -5.86 1.45
C VAL A 154 -4.97 -6.00 2.17
N GLU A 155 -4.44 -4.90 2.63
CA GLU A 155 -3.31 -4.88 3.55
C GLU A 155 -3.82 -5.22 4.96
N ALA A 156 -3.66 -6.48 5.35
CA ALA A 156 -4.17 -7.02 6.61
C ALA A 156 -3.36 -6.59 7.83
N ALA A 157 -2.12 -6.14 7.63
CA ALA A 157 -1.29 -5.57 8.68
C ALA A 157 -0.35 -4.50 8.11
N ASN A 158 -0.14 -3.45 8.91
CA ASN A 158 0.70 -2.33 8.57
C ASN A 158 1.48 -1.89 9.80
N ALA A 159 2.82 -1.76 9.70
CA ALA A 159 3.65 -1.44 10.86
C ALA A 159 3.38 -0.04 11.44
N GLY A 160 2.80 0.85 10.65
CA GLY A 160 2.33 2.16 11.10
C GLY A 160 0.99 2.15 11.84
N ASN A 161 0.26 1.03 11.88
CA ASN A 161 -1.04 0.90 12.54
C ASN A 161 -0.93 0.66 14.05
N GLU A 162 -2.04 0.89 14.76
CA GLU A 162 -2.25 0.29 16.07
C GLU A 162 -2.59 -1.20 15.92
N GLN A 163 -2.35 -2.01 16.97
CA GLN A 163 -2.64 -3.44 16.94
C GLN A 163 -4.11 -3.74 16.63
N VAL A 164 -5.02 -2.95 17.16
CA VAL A 164 -6.46 -3.12 16.93
C VAL A 164 -6.85 -2.95 15.46
N ASP A 165 -6.22 -2.04 14.75
CA ASP A 165 -6.49 -1.81 13.33
C ASP A 165 -6.12 -3.06 12.50
N ASP A 166 -4.93 -3.63 12.75
CA ASP A 166 -4.46 -4.85 12.08
C ASP A 166 -5.30 -6.07 12.46
N ALA A 167 -5.63 -6.23 13.75
CA ALA A 167 -6.48 -7.34 14.19
C ALA A 167 -7.87 -7.32 13.53
N ARG A 168 -8.45 -6.12 13.36
CA ARG A 168 -9.72 -5.91 12.66
C ARG A 168 -9.60 -6.23 11.16
N ALA A 169 -8.57 -5.68 10.50
CA ALA A 169 -8.32 -5.91 9.08
C ALA A 169 -8.11 -7.40 8.78
N TYR A 170 -7.31 -8.08 9.59
CA TYR A 170 -7.07 -9.51 9.47
C TYR A 170 -8.34 -10.33 9.69
N ALA A 171 -9.12 -10.05 10.76
CA ALA A 171 -10.36 -10.75 11.04
C ALA A 171 -11.39 -10.58 9.91
N TYR A 172 -11.49 -9.37 9.36
CA TYR A 172 -12.34 -9.07 8.22
C TYR A 172 -11.92 -9.83 6.96
N ALA A 173 -10.64 -9.72 6.60
CA ALA A 173 -10.11 -10.39 5.42
C ALA A 173 -10.30 -11.91 5.48
N ARG A 174 -10.04 -12.51 6.67
CA ARG A 174 -10.30 -13.94 6.92
C ARG A 174 -11.76 -14.32 6.72
N ALA A 175 -12.68 -13.56 7.29
CA ALA A 175 -14.11 -13.84 7.21
C ALA A 175 -14.67 -13.71 5.78
N LYS A 176 -14.08 -12.80 4.98
CA LYS A 176 -14.48 -12.55 3.59
C LYS A 176 -13.69 -13.37 2.56
N GLY A 177 -12.65 -14.11 2.98
CA GLY A 177 -11.79 -14.87 2.08
C GLY A 177 -10.98 -13.98 1.12
N LEU A 178 -10.59 -12.77 1.58
CA LEU A 178 -9.82 -11.83 0.76
C LEU A 178 -8.33 -12.22 0.72
N LEU A 179 -7.67 -11.89 -0.37
CA LEU A 179 -6.21 -11.91 -0.43
C LEU A 179 -5.66 -10.89 0.56
N MET A 180 -4.62 -11.29 1.29
CA MET A 180 -3.98 -10.46 2.31
C MET A 180 -2.53 -10.15 1.95
N THR A 181 -2.15 -8.89 2.14
CA THR A 181 -0.76 -8.42 2.12
C THR A 181 -0.39 -7.76 3.43
N ALA A 182 0.87 -7.39 3.61
CA ALA A 182 1.34 -6.59 4.73
C ALA A 182 2.48 -5.68 4.27
N GLY A 183 2.57 -4.49 4.85
CA GLY A 183 3.63 -3.52 4.60
C GLY A 183 3.95 -2.68 5.83
N SER A 184 4.99 -1.87 5.74
CA SER A 184 5.39 -1.05 6.88
C SER A 184 4.80 0.35 6.87
N ASP A 185 4.43 0.88 5.69
CA ASP A 185 4.08 2.30 5.52
C ASP A 185 5.20 3.20 6.09
N ASN A 186 6.42 2.81 5.75
CA ASN A 186 7.60 3.39 6.35
C ASN A 186 7.95 4.73 5.69
N HIS A 187 8.01 5.77 6.51
CA HIS A 187 8.35 7.14 6.11
C HIS A 187 9.76 7.57 6.56
N HIS A 188 10.38 6.78 7.42
CA HIS A 188 11.66 7.12 8.04
C HIS A 188 12.50 5.89 8.37
N SER A 189 13.69 5.78 7.81
CA SER A 189 14.68 4.76 8.16
C SER A 189 15.80 5.34 9.01
N PRO A 190 16.18 4.69 10.11
CA PRO A 190 15.71 3.38 10.57
C PRO A 190 14.28 3.41 11.17
N ALA A 191 13.44 2.47 10.78
CA ALA A 191 12.11 2.30 11.34
C ALA A 191 12.15 1.47 12.64
N LYS A 192 11.15 1.64 13.50
CA LYS A 192 11.02 0.87 14.76
C LYS A 192 10.49 -0.54 14.54
N ALA A 193 9.66 -0.71 13.54
CA ALA A 193 9.08 -1.98 13.13
C ALA A 193 9.01 -2.01 11.61
N VAL A 194 9.18 -3.20 11.04
CA VAL A 194 9.07 -3.45 9.60
C VAL A 194 8.25 -4.71 9.39
N PHE A 195 7.29 -4.62 8.46
CA PHE A 195 6.46 -5.73 8.01
C PHE A 195 6.72 -5.97 6.52
N GLY A 196 6.04 -6.95 5.95
CA GLY A 196 6.15 -7.24 4.54
C GLY A 196 5.50 -8.55 4.17
N VAL A 197 5.80 -9.02 2.98
CA VAL A 197 5.31 -10.29 2.47
C VAL A 197 6.46 -11.26 2.22
N GLU A 198 6.21 -12.54 2.48
CA GLU A 198 7.10 -13.65 2.15
C GLU A 198 6.57 -14.37 0.94
N LEU A 199 7.38 -14.48 -0.11
CA LEU A 199 7.05 -15.13 -1.37
C LEU A 199 7.91 -16.40 -1.55
N GLU A 200 7.35 -17.41 -2.20
CA GLU A 200 8.07 -18.65 -2.52
C GLU A 200 9.09 -18.46 -3.66
N GLU A 201 8.80 -17.52 -4.56
CA GLU A 201 9.64 -17.20 -5.72
C GLU A 201 10.21 -15.78 -5.60
N LYS A 202 11.45 -15.61 -6.08
CA LYS A 202 12.07 -14.30 -6.18
C LYS A 202 11.42 -13.51 -7.31
N LEU A 203 11.02 -12.27 -7.02
CA LEU A 203 10.51 -11.36 -8.05
C LEU A 203 11.64 -10.95 -8.99
N THR A 204 11.36 -10.99 -10.30
CA THR A 204 12.27 -10.50 -11.35
C THR A 204 11.84 -9.14 -11.87
N CYS A 205 10.54 -8.85 -11.78
CA CYS A 205 9.91 -7.58 -12.10
C CYS A 205 8.64 -7.42 -11.27
N ILE A 206 8.04 -6.24 -11.27
CA ILE A 206 6.82 -5.96 -10.52
C ILE A 206 5.62 -6.80 -11.02
N GLN A 207 5.62 -7.20 -12.28
CA GLN A 207 4.57 -8.05 -12.86
C GLN A 207 4.51 -9.45 -12.25
N ASP A 208 5.61 -9.95 -11.67
CA ASP A 208 5.59 -11.22 -10.93
C ASP A 208 4.71 -11.07 -9.67
N TYR A 209 4.82 -9.93 -8.94
CA TYR A 209 4.00 -9.64 -7.77
C TYR A 209 2.53 -9.43 -8.15
N VAL A 210 2.28 -8.66 -9.22
CA VAL A 210 0.93 -8.48 -9.78
C VAL A 210 0.28 -9.83 -10.12
N ARG A 211 1.01 -10.72 -10.79
CA ARG A 211 0.54 -12.07 -11.12
C ARG A 211 0.16 -12.86 -9.86
N ILE A 212 0.98 -12.81 -8.82
CA ILE A 212 0.70 -13.49 -7.55
C ILE A 212 -0.59 -12.96 -6.94
N ILE A 213 -0.80 -11.64 -6.90
CA ILE A 213 -2.02 -11.00 -6.40
C ILE A 213 -3.24 -11.47 -7.21
N LEU A 214 -3.22 -11.28 -8.53
CA LEU A 214 -4.37 -11.54 -9.39
C LEU A 214 -4.76 -13.03 -9.49
N THR A 215 -3.81 -13.93 -9.27
CA THR A 215 -4.08 -15.38 -9.27
C THR A 215 -4.39 -15.95 -7.89
N GLY A 216 -4.37 -15.12 -6.83
CA GLY A 216 -4.52 -15.59 -5.45
C GLY A 216 -3.39 -16.52 -5.02
N GLY A 217 -2.17 -16.27 -5.52
CA GLY A 217 -0.99 -17.05 -5.19
C GLY A 217 -0.62 -16.96 -3.71
N PRO A 218 0.26 -17.87 -3.24
CA PRO A 218 0.64 -17.92 -1.84
C PRO A 218 1.45 -16.69 -1.44
N ILE A 219 0.94 -15.94 -0.48
CA ILE A 219 1.61 -14.80 0.17
C ILE A 219 1.67 -15.07 1.66
N GLY A 220 2.88 -15.25 2.21
CA GLY A 220 3.13 -15.24 3.65
C GLY A 220 3.16 -13.81 4.18
N LEU A 221 2.67 -13.60 5.39
CA LEU A 221 2.72 -12.29 6.04
C LEU A 221 3.88 -12.26 7.04
N HIS A 222 4.89 -11.43 6.76
CA HIS A 222 6.00 -11.18 7.68
C HIS A 222 5.58 -10.14 8.72
N VAL A 223 4.84 -10.61 9.71
CA VAL A 223 4.17 -9.80 10.74
C VAL A 223 4.23 -10.54 12.06
N PRO A 224 4.53 -9.89 13.19
CA PRO A 224 4.44 -10.52 14.50
C PRO A 224 3.02 -11.06 14.76
N PRO A 225 2.85 -12.34 15.14
CA PRO A 225 1.53 -12.97 15.25
C PRO A 225 0.56 -12.27 16.19
N GLU A 226 1.07 -11.60 17.21
CA GLU A 226 0.27 -10.82 18.17
C GLU A 226 -0.49 -9.66 17.51
N ARG A 227 -0.04 -9.16 16.36
CA ARG A 227 -0.74 -8.10 15.59
C ARG A 227 -2.13 -8.53 15.14
N PHE A 228 -2.36 -9.83 14.99
CA PHE A 228 -3.63 -10.40 14.55
C PHE A 228 -4.57 -10.78 15.70
N ILE A 229 -4.13 -10.58 16.95
CA ILE A 229 -4.93 -10.85 18.13
C ILE A 229 -5.65 -9.58 18.54
N MET A 230 -7.00 -9.63 18.62
CA MET A 230 -7.79 -8.49 19.05
C MET A 230 -7.40 -8.13 20.50
N PRO A 231 -6.86 -6.92 20.74
CA PRO A 231 -6.53 -6.48 22.10
C PRO A 231 -7.79 -6.14 22.87
N GLU A 232 -7.68 -5.97 24.20
CA GLU A 232 -8.71 -5.26 24.96
C GLU A 232 -8.69 -3.77 24.52
N TRP A 233 -9.81 -3.27 24.01
CA TRP A 233 -9.93 -1.91 23.54
C TRP A 233 -11.35 -1.36 23.74
N GLN A 234 -11.49 -0.04 23.77
CA GLN A 234 -12.79 0.63 23.84
C GLN A 234 -13.12 1.20 22.47
N ARG A 235 -14.16 0.63 21.86
CA ARG A 235 -14.72 1.16 20.63
C ARG A 235 -15.45 2.47 20.92
N ASP A 236 -15.14 3.50 20.16
CA ASP A 236 -15.88 4.76 20.13
C ASP A 236 -16.53 4.97 18.73
N GLU A 237 -17.25 6.08 18.58
CA GLU A 237 -17.96 6.39 17.33
C GLU A 237 -17.04 6.51 16.11
N ARG A 238 -15.76 6.87 16.28
CA ARG A 238 -14.78 6.99 15.20
C ARG A 238 -14.42 5.63 14.62
N HIS A 239 -14.55 4.56 15.38
CA HIS A 239 -14.23 3.19 14.95
C HIS A 239 -15.40 2.52 14.23
N ILE A 240 -16.50 3.22 13.99
CA ILE A 240 -17.59 2.72 13.14
C ILE A 240 -17.06 2.64 11.70
N ALA A 241 -17.11 1.45 11.13
CA ALA A 241 -16.69 1.22 9.77
C ALA A 241 -17.88 1.19 8.82
N TYR A 242 -17.66 1.67 7.61
CA TYR A 242 -18.62 1.67 6.53
C TYR A 242 -18.07 0.87 5.36
N TRP A 243 -18.90 0.01 4.81
CA TRP A 243 -18.62 -0.62 3.52
C TRP A 243 -19.12 0.30 2.40
N LEU A 244 -18.34 0.44 1.33
CA LEU A 244 -18.79 1.15 0.14
C LEU A 244 -19.49 0.16 -0.79
N ASN A 245 -20.73 0.45 -1.20
CA ASN A 245 -21.41 -0.38 -2.17
C ASN A 245 -20.92 -0.12 -3.61
N GLU A 246 -21.49 -0.82 -4.58
CA GLU A 246 -21.13 -0.70 -6.00
C GLU A 246 -21.30 0.72 -6.60
N ARG A 247 -22.04 1.59 -5.92
CA ARG A 247 -22.22 3.01 -6.26
C ARG A 247 -21.35 3.94 -5.44
N GLU A 248 -20.40 3.38 -4.69
CA GLU A 248 -19.55 4.10 -3.73
C GLU A 248 -20.35 4.80 -2.61
N GLU A 249 -21.59 4.36 -2.33
CA GLU A 249 -22.40 4.85 -1.22
C GLU A 249 -22.02 4.10 0.06
N ARG A 250 -21.99 4.81 1.17
CA ARG A 250 -21.65 4.25 2.48
C ARG A 250 -22.79 3.44 3.05
N VAL A 251 -22.50 2.20 3.39
CA VAL A 251 -23.40 1.29 4.11
C VAL A 251 -22.71 0.93 5.43
N LEU A 252 -23.42 0.99 6.54
CA LEU A 252 -22.86 0.60 7.84
C LEU A 252 -22.34 -0.85 7.73
N LEU A 253 -21.10 -1.06 8.10
CA LEU A 253 -20.51 -2.39 8.10
C LEU A 253 -21.16 -3.22 9.22
N GLU A 254 -21.69 -4.38 8.89
CA GLU A 254 -22.31 -5.29 9.84
C GLU A 254 -21.31 -5.71 10.93
N GLU A 255 -21.84 -6.02 12.13
CA GLU A 255 -21.03 -6.53 13.22
C GLU A 255 -20.44 -7.90 12.88
N GLY A 256 -19.20 -8.11 13.35
CA GLY A 256 -18.46 -9.33 13.11
C GLY A 256 -17.20 -9.41 13.98
N PRO A 257 -16.33 -10.39 13.75
CA PRO A 257 -15.10 -10.52 14.52
C PRO A 257 -14.12 -9.33 14.40
N TRP A 258 -14.43 -8.36 13.56
CA TRP A 258 -13.68 -7.11 13.36
C TRP A 258 -14.28 -5.91 14.13
N THR A 259 -15.36 -6.06 14.86
CA THR A 259 -16.05 -4.98 15.61
C THR A 259 -15.70 -4.95 17.09
#